data_cb4467c66b25aed319a3b32956787d66
#
_entry.id   cb4467c66b25aed319a3b32956787d66
#
_cell.length_a   1.000
_cell.length_b   1.000
_cell.length_c   1.000
_cell.angle_alpha   90.00
_cell.angle_beta   90.00
_cell.angle_gamma   90.00
#
_symmetry.space_group_name_H-M   'P 1'
#
loop_
_entity.id
_entity.type
_entity.pdbx_description
1 polymer ?
#
loop_
_entity_poly.entity_id
_entity_poly.type
_entity_poly.pdbx_seq_one_letter_code
_entity_poly.pdbx_strand_id
1 'polypeptide(L)'
;MAVHAQDTKKAHALRLIKRQGIARARDLEAAGVAVAYLRRLVEEGALEQPARGQYRLAGAAPAAGHTIAVASGIVSQGIVCLLSALRLHNLGTQTPHEIWMLIGAKAWAPVNPAVPLRLIRSRNLHEGIGVEERTIEGVRIRLTSPERTVVECFKHRNTIGLDVALEALRELIKRRRGKTDDLWRIAKVFRMQNVMRPYLEAAA
;
A
#
# COMPACT_ATOMS: atom_id res chain seq x y z
N MET A 1 23.64 19.79 32.85
CA MET A 1 22.64 20.40 31.92
C MET A 1 22.49 19.69 30.58
N ALA A 2 23.54 19.11 29.97
CA ALA A 2 23.45 18.40 28.65
C ALA A 2 22.61 17.09 28.68
N VAL A 3 22.64 16.30 29.76
CA VAL A 3 21.92 15.02 29.89
C VAL A 3 20.40 15.23 29.88
N HIS A 4 19.87 16.24 30.58
CA HIS A 4 18.43 16.52 30.60
C HIS A 4 17.89 16.98 29.25
N ALA A 5 18.68 17.70 28.44
CA ALA A 5 18.27 18.15 27.11
C ALA A 5 18.26 16.99 26.09
N GLN A 6 19.14 16.00 26.25
CA GLN A 6 19.16 14.79 25.40
C GLN A 6 17.98 13.86 25.72
N ASP A 7 17.65 13.66 27.00
CA ASP A 7 16.49 12.87 27.41
C ASP A 7 15.18 13.47 26.89
N THR A 8 15.08 14.81 26.90
CA THR A 8 13.92 15.52 26.36
C THR A 8 13.79 15.34 24.84
N LYS A 9 14.92 15.38 24.09
CA LYS A 9 14.94 15.17 22.64
C LYS A 9 14.61 13.71 22.29
N LYS A 10 15.16 12.75 23.03
CA LYS A 10 14.85 11.31 22.87
C LYS A 10 13.36 11.05 23.11
N ALA A 11 12.83 11.53 24.23
CA ALA A 11 11.41 11.38 24.56
C ALA A 11 10.50 12.04 23.51
N HIS A 12 10.91 13.16 22.93
CA HIS A 12 10.18 13.83 21.85
C HIS A 12 10.15 12.97 20.57
N ALA A 13 11.31 12.51 20.10
CA ALA A 13 11.42 11.65 18.91
C ALA A 13 10.62 10.36 19.06
N LEU A 14 10.77 9.65 20.18
CA LEU A 14 10.06 8.41 20.45
C LEU A 14 8.53 8.61 20.52
N ARG A 15 8.05 9.72 21.10
CA ARG A 15 6.61 10.04 21.12
C ARG A 15 6.05 10.28 19.73
N LEU A 16 6.78 11.02 18.87
CA LEU A 16 6.36 11.26 17.49
C LEU A 16 6.23 9.94 16.72
N ILE A 17 7.25 9.09 16.80
CA ILE A 17 7.28 7.80 16.11
C ILE A 17 6.21 6.85 16.67
N LYS A 18 6.03 6.82 18.01
CA LYS A 18 4.98 6.00 18.63
C LYS A 18 3.57 6.36 18.14
N ARG A 19 3.31 7.65 17.93
CA ARG A 19 2.00 8.12 17.44
C ARG A 19 1.77 7.79 15.97
N GLN A 20 2.83 7.78 15.17
CA GLN A 20 2.75 7.53 13.72
C GLN A 20 2.86 6.04 13.36
N GLY A 21 3.60 5.26 14.14
CA GLY A 21 3.95 3.87 13.84
C GLY A 21 5.22 3.81 12.98
N ILE A 22 5.15 4.15 11.69
CA ILE A 22 6.31 4.37 10.81
C ILE A 22 6.39 5.87 10.50
N ALA A 23 7.52 6.49 10.81
CA ALA A 23 7.79 7.89 10.53
C ALA A 23 8.87 8.02 9.45
N ARG A 24 8.71 8.97 8.51
CA ARG A 24 9.73 9.26 7.50
C ARG A 24 10.74 10.26 8.06
N ALA A 25 12.01 10.10 7.67
CA ALA A 25 13.09 11.00 8.06
C ALA A 25 12.73 12.48 7.86
N ARG A 26 12.21 12.82 6.67
CA ARG A 26 11.81 14.21 6.34
C ARG A 26 10.73 14.78 7.26
N ASP A 27 9.78 13.93 7.69
CA ASP A 27 8.68 14.37 8.55
C ASP A 27 9.19 14.57 10.00
N LEU A 28 10.15 13.75 10.42
CA LEU A 28 10.85 13.91 11.70
C LEU A 28 11.79 15.11 11.70
N GLU A 29 12.49 15.37 10.58
CA GLU A 29 13.31 16.58 10.43
C GLU A 29 12.47 17.84 10.48
N ALA A 30 11.32 17.86 9.81
CA ALA A 30 10.37 18.96 9.88
C ALA A 30 9.83 19.18 11.32
N ALA A 31 9.81 18.13 12.15
CA ALA A 31 9.46 18.18 13.57
C ALA A 31 10.68 18.46 14.49
N GLY A 32 11.84 18.83 13.91
CA GLY A 32 13.04 19.21 14.66
C GLY A 32 13.94 18.06 15.11
N VAL A 33 13.75 16.85 14.58
CA VAL A 33 14.58 15.67 14.90
C VAL A 33 15.57 15.40 13.76
N ALA A 34 16.85 15.71 13.97
CA ALA A 34 17.90 15.53 12.97
C ALA A 34 18.12 14.05 12.62
N VAL A 35 18.38 13.75 11.32
CA VAL A 35 18.63 12.37 10.82
C VAL A 35 19.81 11.72 11.53
N ALA A 36 20.88 12.48 11.81
CA ALA A 36 22.03 11.95 12.55
C ALA A 36 21.63 11.42 13.95
N TYR A 37 20.67 12.09 14.59
CA TYR A 37 20.14 11.64 15.87
C TYR A 37 19.27 10.38 15.74
N LEU A 38 18.51 10.27 14.67
CA LEU A 38 17.72 9.06 14.39
C LEU A 38 18.63 7.83 14.19
N ARG A 39 19.75 8.00 13.48
CA ARG A 39 20.75 6.92 13.28
C ARG A 39 21.31 6.46 14.63
N ARG A 40 21.66 7.39 15.50
CA ARG A 40 22.12 7.07 16.85
C ARG A 40 21.08 6.28 17.64
N LEU A 41 19.78 6.65 17.56
CA LEU A 41 18.70 5.91 18.23
C LEU A 41 18.52 4.49 17.67
N VAL A 42 18.84 4.26 16.39
CA VAL A 42 18.88 2.90 15.81
C VAL A 42 20.06 2.12 16.37
N GLU A 43 21.25 2.72 16.45
CA GLU A 43 22.45 2.11 17.07
C GLU A 43 22.24 1.77 18.54
N GLU A 44 21.50 2.61 19.28
CA GLU A 44 21.09 2.38 20.66
C GLU A 44 19.99 1.30 20.80
N GLY A 45 19.46 0.77 19.70
CA GLY A 45 18.36 -0.21 19.70
C GLY A 45 17.00 0.34 20.13
N ALA A 46 16.83 1.67 20.21
CA ALA A 46 15.57 2.30 20.53
C ALA A 46 14.63 2.42 19.32
N LEU A 47 15.20 2.46 18.11
CA LEU A 47 14.50 2.49 16.84
C LEU A 47 14.96 1.37 15.91
N GLU A 48 14.09 1.00 14.98
CA GLU A 48 14.38 0.16 13.81
C GLU A 48 14.22 0.98 12.55
N GLN A 49 14.95 0.61 11.50
CA GLN A 49 14.87 1.21 10.18
C GLN A 49 14.34 0.18 9.17
N PRO A 50 13.00 0.01 9.03
CA PRO A 50 12.40 -0.99 8.13
C PRO A 50 12.79 -0.78 6.66
N ALA A 51 13.03 0.47 6.26
CA ALA A 51 13.59 0.83 4.96
C ALA A 51 14.35 2.15 5.07
N ARG A 52 15.16 2.48 4.08
CA ARG A 52 15.92 3.73 4.04
C ARG A 52 15.00 4.94 4.24
N GLY A 53 15.31 5.74 5.26
CA GLY A 53 14.54 6.94 5.62
C GLY A 53 13.19 6.68 6.28
N GLN A 54 12.92 5.45 6.73
CA GLN A 54 11.76 5.08 7.53
C GLN A 54 12.22 4.58 8.90
N TYR A 55 11.56 5.04 9.96
CA TYR A 55 11.90 4.71 11.33
C TYR A 55 10.65 4.28 12.10
N ARG A 56 10.79 3.26 12.95
CA ARG A 56 9.76 2.79 13.88
C ARG A 56 10.35 2.48 15.24
N LEU A 57 9.52 2.34 16.26
CA LEU A 57 10.00 1.87 17.56
C LEU A 57 10.50 0.44 17.46
N ALA A 58 11.65 0.17 18.07
CA ALA A 58 12.17 -1.19 18.17
C ALA A 58 11.22 -2.09 18.99
N GLY A 59 11.06 -3.34 18.54
CA GLY A 59 10.21 -4.31 19.21
C GLY A 59 8.70 -4.04 19.14
N ALA A 60 8.25 -2.99 18.44
CA ALA A 60 6.83 -2.77 18.23
C ALA A 60 6.25 -3.88 17.33
N ALA A 61 5.13 -4.47 17.72
CA ALA A 61 4.46 -5.46 16.86
C ALA A 61 4.02 -4.81 15.54
N PRO A 62 4.29 -5.44 14.37
CA PRO A 62 3.84 -4.91 13.10
C PRO A 62 2.31 -4.99 12.99
N ALA A 63 1.68 -3.92 12.56
CA ALA A 63 0.25 -3.92 12.27
C ALA A 63 -0.08 -4.71 11.00
N ALA A 64 -1.35 -5.08 10.84
CA ALA A 64 -1.84 -5.63 9.57
C ALA A 64 -1.55 -4.62 8.43
N GLY A 65 -0.86 -5.08 7.38
CA GLY A 65 -0.44 -4.21 6.28
C GLY A 65 0.91 -3.50 6.47
N HIS A 66 1.68 -3.82 7.51
CA HIS A 66 3.02 -3.27 7.75
C HIS A 66 3.90 -3.26 6.49
N THR A 67 4.04 -4.42 5.83
CA THR A 67 4.85 -4.56 4.61
C THR A 67 4.38 -3.63 3.48
N ILE A 68 3.06 -3.41 3.37
CA ILE A 68 2.47 -2.48 2.41
C ILE A 68 2.81 -1.02 2.77
N ALA A 69 2.78 -0.67 4.06
CA ALA A 69 3.18 0.65 4.52
C ALA A 69 4.66 0.92 4.21
N VAL A 70 5.55 -0.05 4.49
CA VAL A 70 6.97 0.05 4.14
C VAL A 70 7.14 0.21 2.62
N ALA A 71 6.48 -0.62 1.80
CA ALA A 71 6.52 -0.54 0.33
C ALA A 71 6.06 0.84 -0.19
N SER A 72 4.94 1.36 0.34
CA SER A 72 4.40 2.68 -0.03
C SER A 72 5.31 3.83 0.40
N GLY A 73 6.08 3.64 1.46
CA GLY A 73 7.12 4.58 1.85
C GLY A 73 8.31 4.60 0.89
N ILE A 74 8.68 3.45 0.32
CA ILE A 74 9.74 3.30 -0.69
C ILE A 74 9.27 3.87 -2.04
N VAL A 75 8.09 3.47 -2.49
CA VAL A 75 7.50 3.86 -3.79
C VAL A 75 6.34 4.83 -3.55
N SER A 76 6.66 6.06 -3.16
CA SER A 76 5.67 7.04 -2.68
C SER A 76 4.62 7.47 -3.72
N GLN A 77 4.92 7.33 -5.02
CA GLN A 77 3.98 7.60 -6.12
C GLN A 77 3.24 6.34 -6.59
N GLY A 78 3.55 5.18 -6.01
CA GLY A 78 2.91 3.92 -6.36
C GLY A 78 1.48 3.82 -5.83
N ILE A 79 0.67 3.05 -6.54
CA ILE A 79 -0.69 2.70 -6.12
C ILE A 79 -0.71 1.20 -5.84
N VAL A 80 -1.04 0.79 -4.63
CA VAL A 80 -1.21 -0.63 -4.28
C VAL A 80 -2.36 -1.20 -5.12
N CYS A 81 -2.12 -2.32 -5.81
CA CYS A 81 -3.05 -2.87 -6.79
C CYS A 81 -3.11 -4.40 -6.74
N LEU A 82 -3.97 -4.99 -7.57
CA LEU A 82 -4.09 -6.44 -7.80
C LEU A 82 -4.09 -7.23 -6.48
N LEU A 83 -3.27 -8.27 -6.34
CA LEU A 83 -3.30 -9.19 -5.20
C LEU A 83 -3.09 -8.49 -3.85
N SER A 84 -2.25 -7.46 -3.81
CA SER A 84 -2.05 -6.70 -2.56
C SER A 84 -3.26 -5.83 -2.19
N ALA A 85 -3.95 -5.27 -3.18
CA ALA A 85 -5.19 -4.54 -2.94
C ALA A 85 -6.34 -5.50 -2.59
N LEU A 86 -6.44 -6.67 -3.24
CA LEU A 86 -7.40 -7.72 -2.86
C LEU A 86 -7.27 -8.09 -1.39
N ARG A 87 -6.03 -8.31 -0.91
CA ARG A 87 -5.76 -8.63 0.48
C ARG A 87 -6.21 -7.50 1.43
N LEU A 88 -5.92 -6.23 1.11
CA LEU A 88 -6.35 -5.09 1.92
C LEU A 88 -7.86 -4.90 1.95
N HIS A 89 -8.54 -5.29 0.88
CA HIS A 89 -9.99 -5.28 0.78
C HIS A 89 -10.63 -6.56 1.32
N ASN A 90 -9.82 -7.55 1.72
CA ASN A 90 -10.26 -8.91 2.07
C ASN A 90 -11.11 -9.55 0.96
N LEU A 91 -10.75 -9.37 -0.30
CA LEU A 91 -11.38 -9.96 -1.46
C LEU A 91 -10.54 -11.15 -1.95
N GLY A 92 -11.08 -12.36 -1.84
CA GLY A 92 -10.38 -13.59 -2.17
C GLY A 92 -9.42 -14.10 -1.10
N THR A 93 -8.83 -15.24 -1.36
CA THR A 93 -7.99 -16.01 -0.42
C THR A 93 -6.49 -15.82 -0.66
N GLN A 94 -6.10 -15.06 -1.67
CA GLN A 94 -4.71 -14.91 -2.10
C GLN A 94 -3.85 -14.16 -1.08
N THR A 95 -2.70 -14.75 -0.76
CA THR A 95 -1.68 -14.14 0.10
C THR A 95 -0.38 -13.96 -0.70
N PRO A 96 -0.20 -12.81 -1.37
CA PRO A 96 0.97 -12.59 -2.20
C PRO A 96 2.24 -12.45 -1.36
N HIS A 97 3.35 -13.02 -1.85
CA HIS A 97 4.67 -12.87 -1.24
C HIS A 97 5.33 -11.54 -1.57
N GLU A 98 4.86 -10.87 -2.62
CA GLU A 98 5.36 -9.57 -3.11
C GLU A 98 4.26 -8.51 -2.96
N ILE A 99 4.67 -7.26 -2.77
CA ILE A 99 3.72 -6.14 -2.77
C ILE A 99 3.54 -5.64 -4.20
N TRP A 100 2.32 -5.79 -4.70
CA TRP A 100 1.92 -5.38 -6.03
C TRP A 100 1.57 -3.89 -6.06
N MET A 101 2.32 -3.13 -6.88
CA MET A 101 2.13 -1.67 -7.00
C MET A 101 2.13 -1.24 -8.46
N LEU A 102 1.16 -0.40 -8.81
CA LEU A 102 1.06 0.26 -10.10
C LEU A 102 1.90 1.54 -10.08
N ILE A 103 2.75 1.75 -11.07
CA ILE A 103 3.59 2.93 -11.25
C ILE A 103 3.52 3.45 -12.68
N GLY A 104 3.87 4.72 -12.87
CA GLY A 104 3.99 5.30 -14.21
C GLY A 104 5.04 4.59 -15.07
N ALA A 105 4.85 4.60 -16.39
CA ALA A 105 5.73 3.88 -17.32
C ALA A 105 7.21 4.29 -17.18
N LYS A 106 7.47 5.57 -16.90
CA LYS A 106 8.82 6.15 -16.73
C LYS A 106 9.19 6.37 -15.26
N ALA A 107 8.36 5.92 -14.31
CA ALA A 107 8.63 6.13 -12.89
C ALA A 107 9.90 5.36 -12.46
N TRP A 108 10.61 5.95 -11.52
CA TRP A 108 11.75 5.30 -10.88
C TRP A 108 11.31 4.02 -10.16
N ALA A 109 12.11 2.99 -10.25
CA ALA A 109 11.94 1.74 -9.53
C ALA A 109 13.13 1.52 -8.58
N PRO A 110 12.88 1.15 -7.31
CA PRO A 110 13.94 0.89 -6.35
C PRO A 110 14.76 -0.33 -6.78
N VAL A 111 16.07 -0.25 -6.59
CA VAL A 111 16.99 -1.38 -6.72
C VAL A 111 17.15 -1.99 -5.33
N ASN A 112 17.00 -3.30 -5.20
CA ASN A 112 17.10 -4.04 -3.93
C ASN A 112 16.23 -3.41 -2.81
N PRO A 113 14.89 -3.35 -2.99
CA PRO A 113 14.02 -2.82 -1.97
C PRO A 113 14.02 -3.70 -0.71
N ALA A 114 13.80 -3.08 0.45
CA ALA A 114 13.74 -3.78 1.75
C ALA A 114 12.58 -4.80 1.86
N VAL A 115 11.59 -4.69 0.97
CA VAL A 115 10.47 -5.63 0.86
C VAL A 115 10.30 -6.06 -0.59
N PRO A 116 9.90 -7.30 -0.88
CA PRO A 116 9.67 -7.77 -2.24
C PRO A 116 8.57 -6.94 -2.93
N LEU A 117 8.87 -6.39 -4.11
CA LEU A 117 7.96 -5.55 -4.88
C LEU A 117 7.70 -6.15 -6.27
N ARG A 118 6.42 -6.19 -6.66
CA ARG A 118 5.98 -6.45 -8.03
C ARG A 118 5.45 -5.15 -8.63
N LEU A 119 6.23 -4.51 -9.50
CA LEU A 119 5.86 -3.24 -10.10
C LEU A 119 5.17 -3.46 -11.45
N ILE A 120 3.93 -2.98 -11.55
CA ILE A 120 3.17 -2.96 -12.80
C ILE A 120 3.31 -1.56 -13.40
N ARG A 121 3.86 -1.47 -14.59
CA ARG A 121 4.04 -0.19 -15.29
C ARG A 121 2.86 0.12 -16.19
N SER A 122 2.34 1.33 -16.11
CA SER A 122 1.26 1.79 -16.95
C SER A 122 1.55 3.19 -17.53
N ARG A 123 1.18 3.39 -18.80
CA ARG A 123 1.22 4.72 -19.44
C ARG A 123 0.17 5.66 -18.88
N ASN A 124 -0.97 5.12 -18.44
CA ASN A 124 -2.05 5.87 -17.82
C ASN A 124 -2.44 5.20 -16.50
N LEU A 125 -2.20 5.89 -15.39
CA LEU A 125 -2.52 5.41 -14.06
C LEU A 125 -4.00 5.55 -13.70
N HIS A 126 -4.77 6.32 -14.48
CA HIS A 126 -6.19 6.63 -14.18
C HIS A 126 -6.39 7.05 -12.71
N GLU A 127 -5.56 7.97 -12.22
CA GLU A 127 -5.50 8.34 -10.80
C GLU A 127 -6.83 8.89 -10.24
N GLY A 128 -7.63 9.54 -11.07
CA GLY A 128 -8.96 10.03 -10.70
C GLY A 128 -10.06 8.98 -10.70
N ILE A 129 -9.76 7.71 -10.98
CA ILE A 129 -10.77 6.65 -11.12
C ILE A 129 -10.46 5.48 -10.20
N GLY A 130 -11.28 5.30 -9.15
CA GLY A 130 -11.16 4.17 -8.23
C GLY A 130 -9.80 4.09 -7.55
N VAL A 131 -9.23 5.21 -7.12
CA VAL A 131 -8.07 5.28 -6.23
C VAL A 131 -8.52 5.81 -4.89
N GLU A 132 -8.20 5.08 -3.84
CA GLU A 132 -8.49 5.43 -2.45
C GLU A 132 -7.18 5.75 -1.71
N GLU A 133 -7.31 6.48 -0.62
CA GLU A 133 -6.21 6.72 0.31
C GLU A 133 -6.55 6.11 1.65
N ARG A 134 -5.57 5.42 2.23
CA ARG A 134 -5.65 4.89 3.61
C ARG A 134 -4.36 5.23 4.35
N THR A 135 -4.44 5.25 5.65
CA THR A 135 -3.25 5.38 6.51
C THR A 135 -3.04 4.06 7.25
N ILE A 136 -1.85 3.47 7.08
CA ILE A 136 -1.40 2.28 7.81
C ILE A 136 -0.10 2.63 8.50
N GLU A 137 -0.05 2.46 9.82
CA GLU A 137 1.12 2.82 10.65
C GLU A 137 1.66 4.22 10.33
N GLY A 138 0.75 5.21 10.17
CA GLY A 138 1.11 6.60 9.87
C GLY A 138 1.57 6.87 8.43
N VAL A 139 1.74 5.84 7.61
CA VAL A 139 2.08 5.99 6.19
C VAL A 139 0.81 6.12 5.38
N ARG A 140 0.70 7.22 4.62
CA ARG A 140 -0.36 7.39 3.63
C ARG A 140 -0.10 6.48 2.45
N ILE A 141 -1.00 5.57 2.17
CA ILE A 141 -0.97 4.64 1.05
C ILE A 141 -2.07 5.00 0.06
N ARG A 142 -1.76 4.89 -1.22
CA ARG A 142 -2.72 4.96 -2.30
C ARG A 142 -3.00 3.54 -2.77
N LEU A 143 -4.25 3.18 -2.93
CA LEU A 143 -4.63 1.84 -3.38
C LEU A 143 -5.83 1.91 -4.34
N THR A 144 -5.96 0.90 -5.17
CA THR A 144 -7.14 0.76 -6.04
C THR A 144 -8.36 0.41 -5.20
N SER A 145 -9.53 1.03 -5.51
CA SER A 145 -10.80 0.70 -4.86
C SER A 145 -11.19 -0.77 -5.08
N PRO A 146 -12.09 -1.35 -4.29
CA PRO A 146 -12.53 -2.73 -4.49
C PRO A 146 -12.97 -3.01 -5.92
N GLU A 147 -13.78 -2.14 -6.51
CA GLU A 147 -14.31 -2.27 -7.87
C GLU A 147 -13.19 -2.20 -8.90
N ARG A 148 -12.30 -1.21 -8.78
CA ARG A 148 -11.15 -1.08 -9.68
C ARG A 148 -10.21 -2.27 -9.55
N THR A 149 -9.97 -2.73 -8.35
CA THR A 149 -9.11 -3.90 -8.10
C THR A 149 -9.64 -5.12 -8.84
N VAL A 150 -10.94 -5.39 -8.76
CA VAL A 150 -11.57 -6.51 -9.49
C VAL A 150 -11.43 -6.31 -11.00
N VAL A 151 -11.71 -5.13 -11.54
CA VAL A 151 -11.55 -4.84 -12.98
C VAL A 151 -10.11 -5.04 -13.44
N GLU A 152 -9.13 -4.58 -12.68
CA GLU A 152 -7.71 -4.79 -12.96
C GLU A 152 -7.32 -6.28 -12.87
N CYS A 153 -7.91 -7.07 -11.98
CA CYS A 153 -7.72 -8.52 -11.93
C CYS A 153 -8.19 -9.18 -13.22
N PHE A 154 -9.33 -8.80 -13.78
CA PHE A 154 -9.75 -9.29 -15.10
C PHE A 154 -8.81 -8.85 -16.23
N LYS A 155 -8.29 -7.63 -16.17
CA LYS A 155 -7.31 -7.12 -17.14
C LYS A 155 -6.00 -7.91 -17.09
N HIS A 156 -5.57 -8.30 -15.91
CA HIS A 156 -4.32 -9.03 -15.67
C HIS A 156 -4.53 -10.54 -15.43
N ARG A 157 -5.71 -11.10 -15.79
CA ARG A 157 -6.08 -12.50 -15.55
C ARG A 157 -5.08 -13.54 -16.06
N ASN A 158 -4.35 -13.23 -17.13
CA ASN A 158 -3.32 -14.12 -17.67
C ASN A 158 -2.05 -14.16 -16.77
N THR A 159 -1.89 -13.20 -15.89
CA THR A 159 -0.74 -13.11 -14.95
C THR A 159 -1.10 -13.64 -13.57
N ILE A 160 -2.32 -13.34 -13.08
CA ILE A 160 -2.74 -13.66 -11.71
C ILE A 160 -3.70 -14.86 -11.63
N GLY A 161 -4.22 -15.33 -12.75
CA GLY A 161 -5.27 -16.35 -12.81
C GLY A 161 -6.67 -15.75 -12.99
N LEU A 162 -7.48 -16.39 -13.85
CA LEU A 162 -8.89 -16.01 -14.02
C LEU A 162 -9.71 -16.39 -12.78
N ASP A 163 -9.38 -17.48 -12.12
CA ASP A 163 -9.98 -17.98 -10.89
C ASP A 163 -9.91 -16.94 -9.78
N VAL A 164 -8.76 -16.28 -9.60
CA VAL A 164 -8.57 -15.19 -8.65
C VAL A 164 -9.50 -14.01 -8.98
N ALA A 165 -9.61 -13.62 -10.25
CA ALA A 165 -10.48 -12.53 -10.66
C ALA A 165 -11.96 -12.86 -10.42
N LEU A 166 -12.37 -14.12 -10.66
CA LEU A 166 -13.73 -14.62 -10.44
C LEU A 166 -14.07 -14.70 -8.95
N GLU A 167 -13.14 -15.19 -8.12
CA GLU A 167 -13.30 -15.22 -6.66
C GLU A 167 -13.54 -13.80 -6.13
N ALA A 168 -12.67 -12.88 -6.50
CA ALA A 168 -12.77 -11.48 -6.09
C ALA A 168 -14.08 -10.81 -6.55
N LEU A 169 -14.55 -11.10 -7.78
CA LEU A 169 -15.81 -10.59 -8.29
C LEU A 169 -17.01 -11.11 -7.47
N ARG A 170 -17.07 -12.42 -7.22
CA ARG A 170 -18.15 -13.03 -6.42
C ARG A 170 -18.23 -12.44 -5.02
N GLU A 171 -17.08 -12.27 -4.37
CA GLU A 171 -17.05 -11.68 -3.03
C GLU A 171 -17.45 -10.20 -3.04
N LEU A 172 -17.02 -9.44 -4.05
CA LEU A 172 -17.41 -8.04 -4.18
C LEU A 172 -18.94 -7.90 -4.33
N ILE A 173 -19.56 -8.68 -5.24
CA ILE A 173 -21.01 -8.68 -5.45
C ILE A 173 -21.76 -9.06 -4.18
N LYS A 174 -21.33 -10.13 -3.51
CA LYS A 174 -21.93 -10.59 -2.25
C LYS A 174 -21.90 -9.50 -1.18
N ARG A 175 -20.83 -8.75 -1.03
CA ARG A 175 -20.68 -7.68 -0.03
C ARG A 175 -21.48 -6.43 -0.37
N ARG A 176 -21.55 -6.08 -1.65
CA ARG A 176 -22.24 -4.87 -2.13
C ARG A 176 -23.74 -5.05 -2.38
N ARG A 177 -24.29 -6.25 -2.15
CA ARG A 177 -25.71 -6.56 -2.33
C ARG A 177 -26.27 -6.06 -3.67
N GLY A 178 -25.54 -6.30 -4.77
CA GLY A 178 -25.97 -5.97 -6.12
C GLY A 178 -25.68 -4.53 -6.60
N LYS A 179 -25.00 -3.69 -5.84
CA LYS A 179 -24.55 -2.37 -6.32
C LYS A 179 -23.32 -2.51 -7.24
N THR A 180 -23.60 -2.67 -8.55
CA THR A 180 -22.56 -2.94 -9.57
C THR A 180 -22.24 -1.74 -10.47
N ASP A 181 -22.92 -0.60 -10.29
CA ASP A 181 -22.79 0.56 -11.19
C ASP A 181 -21.37 1.08 -11.28
N ASP A 182 -20.68 1.23 -10.16
CA ASP A 182 -19.29 1.69 -10.15
C ASP A 182 -18.35 0.67 -10.80
N LEU A 183 -18.57 -0.62 -10.54
CA LEU A 183 -17.81 -1.69 -11.19
C LEU A 183 -17.95 -1.62 -12.70
N TRP A 184 -19.20 -1.44 -13.20
CA TRP A 184 -19.50 -1.36 -14.61
C TRP A 184 -18.91 -0.11 -15.26
N ARG A 185 -19.00 1.03 -14.58
CA ARG A 185 -18.42 2.29 -15.02
C ARG A 185 -16.89 2.18 -15.15
N ILE A 186 -16.23 1.58 -14.17
CA ILE A 186 -14.78 1.37 -14.19
C ILE A 186 -14.41 0.36 -15.28
N ALA A 187 -15.14 -0.75 -15.42
CA ALA A 187 -14.93 -1.73 -16.48
C ALA A 187 -14.99 -1.10 -17.87
N LYS A 188 -15.86 -0.11 -18.09
CA LYS A 188 -15.93 0.66 -19.34
C LYS A 188 -14.65 1.42 -19.62
N VAL A 189 -14.15 2.17 -18.64
CA VAL A 189 -12.90 2.95 -18.77
C VAL A 189 -11.70 2.05 -19.07
N PHE A 190 -11.62 0.89 -18.42
CA PHE A 190 -10.54 -0.07 -18.63
C PHE A 190 -10.75 -1.02 -19.82
N ARG A 191 -11.86 -0.86 -20.58
CA ARG A 191 -12.25 -1.71 -21.74
C ARG A 191 -12.41 -3.18 -21.37
N MET A 192 -12.89 -3.46 -20.17
CA MET A 192 -13.10 -4.81 -19.66
C MET A 192 -14.56 -5.26 -19.66
N GLN A 193 -15.50 -4.41 -20.12
CA GLN A 193 -16.93 -4.73 -20.13
C GLN A 193 -17.27 -6.05 -20.82
N ASN A 194 -16.77 -6.24 -22.04
CA ASN A 194 -17.08 -7.46 -22.83
C ASN A 194 -16.46 -8.70 -22.20
N VAL A 195 -15.31 -8.56 -21.55
CA VAL A 195 -14.64 -9.67 -20.83
C VAL A 195 -15.41 -10.04 -19.57
N MET A 196 -15.93 -9.06 -18.85
CA MET A 196 -16.57 -9.27 -17.55
C MET A 196 -18.07 -9.61 -17.66
N ARG A 197 -18.73 -9.20 -18.75
CA ARG A 197 -20.18 -9.39 -18.94
C ARG A 197 -20.67 -10.79 -18.62
N PRO A 198 -20.14 -11.89 -19.23
CA PRO A 198 -20.67 -13.22 -18.99
C PRO A 198 -20.55 -13.65 -17.51
N TYR A 199 -19.54 -13.17 -16.82
CA TYR A 199 -19.35 -13.49 -15.41
C TYR A 199 -20.24 -12.65 -14.48
N LEU A 200 -20.57 -11.43 -14.87
CA LEU A 200 -21.53 -10.59 -14.14
C LEU A 200 -22.94 -11.11 -14.30
N GLU A 201 -23.33 -11.54 -15.51
CA GLU A 201 -24.64 -12.13 -15.78
C GLU A 201 -24.82 -13.47 -15.04
N ALA A 202 -23.75 -14.28 -14.92
CA ALA A 202 -23.78 -15.53 -14.18
C ALA A 202 -23.77 -15.35 -12.64
N ALA A 203 -23.42 -14.16 -12.15
CA ALA A 203 -23.33 -13.85 -10.72
C ALA A 203 -24.52 -13.01 -10.19
N ALA A 204 -25.42 -12.56 -11.09
CA ALA A 204 -26.64 -11.81 -10.78
C ALA A 204 -27.78 -12.75 -10.37
#